data_a279b795f23eac667377d01fe6bbc345
#
_entry.id   a279b795f23eac667377d01fe6bbc345
#
_cell.length_a   1.000
_cell.length_b   1.000
_cell.length_c   1.000
_cell.angle_alpha   90.00
_cell.angle_beta   90.00
_cell.angle_gamma   90.00
#
_symmetry.space_group_name_H-M   'P 1'
#
loop_
_entity.id
_entity.type
_entity.pdbx_description
1 polymer ?
#
loop_
_entity_poly.entity_id
_entity_poly.type
_entity_poly.pdbx_seq_one_letter_code
_entity_poly.pdbx_strand_id
1 'polypeptide(L)'
;MAKSNVEKVLTVFAGISAGDINRATQYVDRKRFLQHNPYAADGMEGLTNFIRQSPRNELQLAVVRAFQDGPYVVTQAKGQRSGKEIFFDIFRFEDGLVVEHWAFSAKDAPPNRSRHTQIDGPTEAEHVEDTEKNKSLLRTYYETFHIRADHSRIEQYFTGDLMIRHEPGVRDGVAQFMRDVEALMQHRTIDEIKFLLGHGDFVFIAAKGTHEGEPCVYADLYRVQDEKIVEHWGFPEMVPPKELWKNKNGML
;
A
#
# COMPACT_ATOMS: atom_id res chain seq x y z
N MET A 1 12.15 -4.80 26.83
CA MET A 1 12.45 -3.82 25.77
C MET A 1 11.16 -3.16 25.32
N ALA A 2 11.19 -1.88 24.93
CA ALA A 2 10.01 -1.22 24.35
C ALA A 2 9.75 -1.82 22.97
N LYS A 3 8.46 -1.97 22.59
CA LYS A 3 8.08 -2.45 21.26
C LYS A 3 8.50 -1.47 20.16
N SER A 4 8.96 -1.98 19.03
CA SER A 4 9.15 -1.20 17.80
C SER A 4 7.81 -0.67 17.27
N ASN A 5 7.84 0.33 16.37
CA ASN A 5 6.59 0.82 15.79
C ASN A 5 5.89 -0.25 14.92
N VAL A 6 6.63 -1.10 14.24
CA VAL A 6 6.07 -2.28 13.52
C VAL A 6 5.32 -3.19 14.50
N GLU A 7 5.94 -3.58 15.64
CA GLU A 7 5.28 -4.44 16.63
C GLU A 7 4.02 -3.80 17.25
N LYS A 8 4.01 -2.45 17.37
CA LYS A 8 2.82 -1.72 17.83
C LYS A 8 1.70 -1.79 16.79
N VAL A 9 1.99 -1.61 15.49
CA VAL A 9 1.02 -1.75 14.41
C VAL A 9 0.48 -3.17 14.34
N LEU A 10 1.33 -4.19 14.42
CA LEU A 10 0.89 -5.59 14.48
C LEU A 10 -0.03 -5.85 15.69
N THR A 11 0.21 -5.16 16.81
CA THR A 11 -0.67 -5.25 18.00
C THR A 11 -2.04 -4.60 17.73
N VAL A 12 -2.08 -3.46 17.01
CA VAL A 12 -3.33 -2.80 16.58
C VAL A 12 -4.14 -3.75 15.66
N PHE A 13 -3.52 -4.32 14.63
CA PHE A 13 -4.17 -5.28 13.73
C PHE A 13 -4.73 -6.51 14.47
N ALA A 14 -3.94 -7.06 15.39
CA ALA A 14 -4.39 -8.19 16.20
C ALA A 14 -5.58 -7.83 17.10
N GLY A 15 -5.63 -6.60 17.64
CA GLY A 15 -6.76 -6.07 18.39
C GLY A 15 -8.01 -5.92 17.52
N ILE A 16 -7.87 -5.35 16.34
CA ILE A 16 -8.96 -5.21 15.37
C ILE A 16 -9.54 -6.57 15.01
N SER A 17 -8.70 -7.54 14.64
CA SER A 17 -9.12 -8.90 14.26
C SER A 17 -9.81 -9.64 15.39
N ALA A 18 -9.41 -9.41 16.64
CA ALA A 18 -10.02 -10.00 17.83
C ALA A 18 -11.28 -9.25 18.31
N GLY A 19 -11.59 -8.08 17.75
CA GLY A 19 -12.62 -7.18 18.29
C GLY A 19 -12.26 -6.61 19.67
N ASP A 20 -10.98 -6.67 20.06
CA ASP A 20 -10.46 -6.13 21.31
C ASP A 20 -10.07 -4.65 21.12
N ILE A 21 -11.01 -3.77 21.48
CA ILE A 21 -10.85 -2.32 21.35
C ILE A 21 -9.65 -1.80 22.14
N ASN A 22 -9.42 -2.31 23.34
CA ASN A 22 -8.32 -1.85 24.19
C ASN A 22 -6.97 -2.18 23.54
N ARG A 23 -6.82 -3.38 23.00
CA ARG A 23 -5.64 -3.81 22.28
C ARG A 23 -5.48 -3.05 20.97
N ALA A 24 -6.56 -2.81 20.21
CA ALA A 24 -6.54 -2.08 18.95
C ALA A 24 -6.17 -0.60 19.12
N THR A 25 -6.46 0.00 20.28
CA THR A 25 -6.29 1.43 20.48
C THR A 25 -5.12 1.80 21.41
N GLN A 26 -4.42 0.84 21.99
CA GLN A 26 -3.41 1.10 23.03
C GLN A 26 -2.21 1.93 22.56
N TYR A 27 -1.92 1.91 21.25
CA TYR A 27 -0.82 2.68 20.63
C TYR A 27 -1.33 3.80 19.72
N VAL A 28 -2.60 4.17 19.77
CA VAL A 28 -3.20 5.24 18.99
C VAL A 28 -3.32 6.50 19.87
N ASP A 29 -2.93 7.66 19.35
CA ASP A 29 -3.05 8.93 20.08
C ASP A 29 -4.53 9.31 20.22
N ARG A 30 -4.97 9.49 21.44
CA ARG A 30 -6.39 9.72 21.74
C ARG A 30 -6.91 11.10 21.32
N LYS A 31 -6.02 12.06 21.08
CA LYS A 31 -6.38 13.44 20.80
C LYS A 31 -6.11 13.86 19.35
N ARG A 32 -5.08 13.27 18.71
CA ARG A 32 -4.55 13.73 17.44
C ARG A 32 -4.76 12.75 16.28
N PHE A 33 -5.45 11.64 16.51
CA PHE A 33 -5.59 10.60 15.48
C PHE A 33 -6.45 11.05 14.31
N LEU A 34 -5.85 11.11 13.12
CA LEU A 34 -6.48 11.43 11.84
C LEU A 34 -6.63 10.18 10.97
N GLN A 35 -7.72 10.13 10.22
CA GLN A 35 -8.07 9.03 9.34
C GLN A 35 -8.16 9.48 7.89
N HIS A 36 -7.49 8.76 6.98
CA HIS A 36 -7.59 8.96 5.54
C HIS A 36 -8.38 7.85 4.84
N ASN A 37 -8.84 6.84 5.58
CA ASN A 37 -9.86 5.93 5.06
C ASN A 37 -11.21 6.67 4.99
N PRO A 38 -11.81 6.84 3.81
CA PRO A 38 -13.07 7.58 3.66
C PRO A 38 -14.22 7.04 4.50
N TYR A 39 -14.20 5.75 4.80
CA TYR A 39 -15.27 5.08 5.54
C TYR A 39 -15.09 5.09 7.06
N ALA A 40 -14.04 5.72 7.58
CA ALA A 40 -13.77 5.85 9.01
C ALA A 40 -13.71 7.33 9.42
N ALA A 41 -14.33 7.68 10.56
CA ALA A 41 -14.23 9.02 11.11
C ALA A 41 -12.92 9.20 11.88
N ASP A 42 -12.53 10.46 12.08
CA ASP A 42 -11.35 10.85 12.87
C ASP A 42 -11.50 10.49 14.34
N GLY A 43 -10.36 10.41 15.00
CA GLY A 43 -10.24 10.27 16.43
C GLY A 43 -10.53 8.87 16.96
N MET A 44 -10.36 8.75 18.28
CA MET A 44 -10.53 7.46 18.98
C MET A 44 -11.96 6.91 18.87
N GLU A 45 -12.95 7.79 18.87
CA GLU A 45 -14.36 7.40 18.72
C GLU A 45 -14.63 6.83 17.32
N GLY A 46 -14.09 7.48 16.28
CA GLY A 46 -14.19 7.01 14.90
C GLY A 46 -13.62 5.59 14.73
N LEU A 47 -12.40 5.38 15.21
CA LEU A 47 -11.75 4.06 15.19
C LEU A 47 -12.55 3.01 15.98
N THR A 48 -13.00 3.36 17.18
CA THR A 48 -13.77 2.46 18.05
C THR A 48 -15.10 2.07 17.40
N ASN A 49 -15.79 3.04 16.78
CA ASN A 49 -17.05 2.77 16.09
C ASN A 49 -16.84 1.94 14.83
N PHE A 50 -15.75 2.18 14.09
CA PHE A 50 -15.37 1.35 12.95
C PHE A 50 -15.19 -0.12 13.36
N ILE A 51 -14.46 -0.38 14.45
CA ILE A 51 -14.24 -1.75 14.96
C ILE A 51 -15.57 -2.39 15.44
N ARG A 52 -16.43 -1.63 16.15
CA ARG A 52 -17.70 -2.15 16.68
C ARG A 52 -18.74 -2.46 15.62
N GLN A 53 -18.77 -1.66 14.54
CA GLN A 53 -19.73 -1.83 13.44
C GLN A 53 -19.32 -2.93 12.48
N SER A 54 -18.06 -3.34 12.51
CA SER A 54 -17.59 -4.45 11.69
C SER A 54 -18.01 -5.77 12.32
N PRO A 55 -18.66 -6.66 11.57
CA PRO A 55 -19.05 -7.98 12.10
C PRO A 55 -17.83 -8.73 12.66
N ARG A 56 -17.99 -9.35 13.83
CA ARG A 56 -16.87 -9.98 14.58
C ARG A 56 -16.06 -11.03 13.81
N ASN A 57 -16.61 -11.55 12.71
CA ASN A 57 -15.97 -12.55 11.84
C ASN A 57 -15.47 -11.96 10.51
N GLU A 58 -15.66 -10.67 10.25
CA GLU A 58 -15.36 -10.05 8.96
C GLU A 58 -14.09 -9.17 8.96
N LEU A 59 -13.58 -8.76 10.14
CA LEU A 59 -12.30 -8.04 10.24
C LEU A 59 -11.14 -8.98 10.61
N GLN A 60 -10.99 -10.09 9.88
CA GLN A 60 -9.79 -10.91 10.03
C GLN A 60 -8.69 -10.33 9.15
N LEU A 61 -7.71 -9.68 9.77
CA LEU A 61 -6.56 -9.07 9.10
C LEU A 61 -5.30 -9.88 9.37
N ALA A 62 -4.68 -10.42 8.33
CA ALA A 62 -3.39 -11.08 8.39
C ALA A 62 -2.34 -10.21 7.69
N VAL A 63 -1.45 -9.60 8.46
CA VAL A 63 -0.34 -8.83 7.92
C VAL A 63 0.66 -9.79 7.27
N VAL A 64 1.01 -9.54 6.04
CA VAL A 64 1.96 -10.34 5.23
C VAL A 64 3.34 -9.69 5.24
N ARG A 65 3.38 -8.36 5.06
CA ARG A 65 4.60 -7.55 5.07
C ARG A 65 4.41 -6.35 5.97
N ALA A 66 5.44 -5.97 6.72
CA ALA A 66 5.45 -4.73 7.49
C ALA A 66 6.87 -4.21 7.59
N PHE A 67 7.07 -2.93 7.31
CA PHE A 67 8.37 -2.26 7.46
C PHE A 67 8.20 -0.80 7.90
N GLN A 68 9.29 -0.22 8.39
CA GLN A 68 9.32 1.17 8.87
C GLN A 68 10.29 2.00 8.06
N ASP A 69 9.86 3.23 7.68
CA ASP A 69 10.71 4.29 7.14
C ASP A 69 10.45 5.59 7.92
N GLY A 70 11.44 6.01 8.69
CA GLY A 70 11.33 7.16 9.58
C GLY A 70 10.13 7.04 10.54
N PRO A 71 9.20 8.02 10.55
CA PRO A 71 8.02 7.96 11.39
C PRO A 71 6.89 7.09 10.82
N TYR A 72 7.04 6.52 9.64
CA TYR A 72 5.99 5.76 8.96
C TYR A 72 6.21 4.26 9.10
N VAL A 73 5.12 3.53 9.27
CA VAL A 73 5.06 2.07 9.12
C VAL A 73 4.12 1.76 7.96
N VAL A 74 4.60 0.97 7.00
CA VAL A 74 3.81 0.45 5.89
C VAL A 74 3.47 -1.00 6.17
N THR A 75 2.24 -1.42 5.87
CA THR A 75 1.84 -2.82 5.92
C THR A 75 1.16 -3.25 4.63
N GLN A 76 1.38 -4.49 4.23
CA GLN A 76 0.53 -5.21 3.29
C GLN A 76 -0.19 -6.30 4.05
N ALA A 77 -1.51 -6.33 3.95
CA ALA A 77 -2.34 -7.28 4.68
C ALA A 77 -3.38 -7.93 3.77
N LYS A 78 -3.83 -9.10 4.18
CA LYS A 78 -5.00 -9.77 3.62
C LYS A 78 -6.08 -9.81 4.69
N GLY A 79 -7.31 -9.56 4.29
CA GLY A 79 -8.41 -9.56 5.25
C GLY A 79 -9.77 -9.79 4.62
N GLN A 80 -10.78 -9.64 5.46
CA GLN A 80 -12.16 -9.71 5.07
C GLN A 80 -12.90 -8.56 5.77
N ARG A 81 -13.54 -7.69 4.99
CA ARG A 81 -14.37 -6.58 5.51
C ARG A 81 -15.77 -6.64 4.87
N SER A 82 -15.86 -6.56 3.56
CA SER A 82 -17.07 -6.73 2.77
C SER A 82 -16.89 -7.81 1.70
N GLY A 83 -16.04 -8.78 1.99
CA GLY A 83 -15.50 -9.80 1.11
C GLY A 83 -14.02 -9.97 1.40
N LYS A 84 -13.33 -10.82 0.65
CA LYS A 84 -11.86 -10.95 0.75
C LYS A 84 -11.21 -9.76 0.07
N GLU A 85 -10.30 -9.11 0.77
CA GLU A 85 -9.61 -7.90 0.32
C GLU A 85 -8.11 -7.96 0.64
N ILE A 86 -7.32 -7.25 -0.16
CA ILE A 86 -5.91 -6.95 0.07
C ILE A 86 -5.81 -5.48 0.46
N PHE A 87 -4.97 -5.18 1.42
CA PHE A 87 -4.78 -3.85 1.96
C PHE A 87 -3.33 -3.42 1.89
N PHE A 88 -3.10 -2.14 1.61
CA PHE A 88 -1.92 -1.40 2.02
C PHE A 88 -2.32 -0.34 3.02
N ASP A 89 -1.64 -0.30 4.17
CA ASP A 89 -1.87 0.71 5.19
C ASP A 89 -0.57 1.45 5.49
N ILE A 90 -0.69 2.75 5.79
CA ILE A 90 0.39 3.60 6.28
C ILE A 90 -0.01 4.14 7.64
N PHE A 91 0.87 4.02 8.62
CA PHE A 91 0.69 4.57 9.97
C PHE A 91 1.80 5.58 10.23
N ARG A 92 1.44 6.82 10.61
CA ARG A 92 2.42 7.81 11.04
C ARG A 92 2.48 7.89 12.55
N PHE A 93 3.69 7.90 13.08
CA PHE A 93 3.99 7.92 14.50
C PHE A 93 4.54 9.28 14.93
N GLU A 94 4.06 9.76 16.09
CA GLU A 94 4.67 10.83 16.88
C GLU A 94 4.68 10.38 18.35
N ASP A 95 5.77 10.65 19.06
CA ASP A 95 5.95 10.30 20.48
C ASP A 95 5.62 8.82 20.80
N GLY A 96 5.87 7.94 19.81
CA GLY A 96 5.64 6.50 19.95
C GLY A 96 4.17 6.08 19.86
N LEU A 97 3.28 6.96 19.43
CA LEU A 97 1.86 6.70 19.18
C LEU A 97 1.50 6.97 17.72
N VAL A 98 0.53 6.24 17.21
CA VAL A 98 -0.06 6.46 15.89
C VAL A 98 -0.92 7.72 15.94
N VAL A 99 -0.61 8.69 15.11
CA VAL A 99 -1.35 9.95 14.99
C VAL A 99 -2.11 10.08 13.69
N GLU A 100 -1.80 9.22 12.68
CA GLU A 100 -2.43 9.31 11.37
C GLU A 100 -2.38 7.96 10.65
N HIS A 101 -3.42 7.67 9.87
CA HIS A 101 -3.57 6.38 9.19
C HIS A 101 -4.19 6.56 7.79
N TRP A 102 -3.56 5.97 6.80
CA TRP A 102 -4.05 5.79 5.43
C TRP A 102 -4.31 4.31 5.18
N ALA A 103 -5.39 3.99 4.48
CA ALA A 103 -5.71 2.63 4.10
C ALA A 103 -6.19 2.59 2.65
N PHE A 104 -5.60 1.70 1.88
CA PHE A 104 -5.95 1.42 0.49
C PHE A 104 -6.35 -0.05 0.38
N SER A 105 -7.37 -0.34 -0.42
CA SER A 105 -7.87 -1.70 -0.56
C SER A 105 -8.27 -2.08 -1.98
N ALA A 106 -8.12 -3.36 -2.27
CA ALA A 106 -8.63 -3.98 -3.48
C ALA A 106 -9.24 -5.34 -3.17
N LYS A 107 -10.14 -5.82 -4.01
CA LYS A 107 -10.68 -7.19 -3.88
C LYS A 107 -9.56 -8.23 -4.05
N ASP A 108 -9.56 -9.24 -3.19
CA ASP A 108 -8.70 -10.44 -3.36
C ASP A 108 -9.20 -11.20 -4.61
N ALA A 109 -8.32 -11.35 -5.57
CA ALA A 109 -8.59 -12.03 -6.84
C ALA A 109 -7.93 -13.41 -6.86
N PRO A 110 -8.40 -14.32 -7.72
CA PRO A 110 -7.68 -15.56 -8.02
C PRO A 110 -6.25 -15.28 -8.50
N PRO A 111 -5.34 -16.26 -8.38
CA PRO A 111 -3.98 -16.13 -8.90
C PRO A 111 -3.97 -15.65 -10.36
N ASN A 112 -3.03 -14.80 -10.70
CA ASN A 112 -2.89 -14.25 -12.04
C ASN A 112 -2.44 -15.31 -13.07
N ARG A 113 -2.16 -14.89 -14.31
CA ARG A 113 -1.80 -15.82 -15.40
C ARG A 113 -0.42 -16.45 -15.23
N SER A 114 0.43 -15.92 -14.35
CA SER A 114 1.70 -16.52 -13.93
C SER A 114 1.58 -17.32 -12.63
N ARG A 115 0.35 -17.45 -12.08
CA ARG A 115 -0.01 -18.17 -10.84
C ARG A 115 0.41 -17.46 -9.55
N HIS A 116 0.76 -16.17 -9.61
CA HIS A 116 1.00 -15.33 -8.43
C HIS A 116 -0.30 -14.83 -7.85
N THR A 117 -0.37 -14.81 -6.51
CA THR A 117 -1.43 -14.11 -5.77
C THR A 117 -0.99 -12.67 -5.51
N GLN A 118 -1.92 -11.82 -5.07
CA GLN A 118 -1.62 -10.41 -4.75
C GLN A 118 -0.73 -10.24 -3.50
N ILE A 119 -0.35 -11.31 -2.82
CA ILE A 119 0.39 -11.27 -1.54
C ILE A 119 1.53 -12.28 -1.41
N ASP A 120 1.75 -13.19 -2.35
CA ASP A 120 2.91 -14.10 -2.28
C ASP A 120 4.24 -13.39 -2.58
N GLY A 121 5.34 -14.13 -2.59
CA GLY A 121 6.70 -13.60 -2.69
C GLY A 121 7.35 -13.33 -1.33
N PRO A 122 8.56 -12.71 -1.30
CA PRO A 122 9.30 -12.41 -0.07
C PRO A 122 8.51 -11.53 0.90
N THR A 123 8.63 -11.79 2.20
CA THR A 123 7.91 -11.05 3.25
C THR A 123 8.81 -10.17 4.11
N GLU A 124 10.10 -10.46 4.15
CA GLU A 124 11.08 -9.72 4.91
C GLU A 124 11.96 -8.90 3.98
N ALA A 125 12.30 -7.68 4.38
CA ALA A 125 13.20 -6.81 3.64
C ALA A 125 14.65 -7.27 3.84
N GLU A 126 15.43 -7.25 2.76
CA GLU A 126 16.86 -7.49 2.75
C GLU A 126 17.61 -6.21 2.35
N HIS A 127 18.93 -6.18 2.54
CA HIS A 127 19.82 -5.07 2.12
C HIS A 127 19.36 -3.68 2.60
N VAL A 128 19.13 -3.55 3.91
CA VAL A 128 18.61 -2.30 4.54
C VAL A 128 19.51 -1.09 4.26
N GLU A 129 20.79 -1.29 4.05
CA GLU A 129 21.78 -0.27 3.65
C GLU A 129 21.47 0.38 2.28
N ASP A 130 20.75 -0.31 1.39
CA ASP A 130 20.42 0.19 0.07
C ASP A 130 19.07 0.97 0.02
N THR A 131 18.41 1.17 1.15
CA THR A 131 17.08 1.80 1.23
C THR A 131 16.98 3.10 0.43
N GLU A 132 17.86 4.08 0.68
CA GLU A 132 17.77 5.39 0.00
C GLU A 132 18.12 5.31 -1.48
N LYS A 133 19.01 4.42 -1.88
CA LYS A 133 19.35 4.14 -3.26
C LYS A 133 18.14 3.56 -4.02
N ASN A 134 17.45 2.58 -3.42
CA ASN A 134 16.27 1.96 -3.99
C ASN A 134 15.09 2.95 -4.08
N LYS A 135 14.90 3.79 -3.06
CA LYS A 135 13.92 4.89 -3.10
C LYS A 135 14.23 5.88 -4.24
N SER A 136 15.48 6.25 -4.44
CA SER A 136 15.90 7.15 -5.52
C SER A 136 15.64 6.53 -6.90
N LEU A 137 15.95 5.24 -7.08
CA LEU A 137 15.66 4.49 -8.29
C LEU A 137 14.16 4.51 -8.61
N LEU A 138 13.32 4.14 -7.62
CA LEU A 138 11.86 4.09 -7.79
C LEU A 138 11.24 5.48 -8.02
N ARG A 139 11.77 6.53 -7.37
CA ARG A 139 11.34 7.90 -7.65
C ARG A 139 11.59 8.25 -9.13
N THR A 140 12.81 8.03 -9.60
CA THR A 140 13.19 8.32 -10.99
C THR A 140 12.36 7.51 -11.99
N TYR A 141 12.18 6.21 -11.72
CA TYR A 141 11.33 5.34 -12.51
C TYR A 141 9.90 5.87 -12.58
N TYR A 142 9.30 6.18 -11.44
CA TYR A 142 7.91 6.59 -11.34
C TYR A 142 7.66 7.94 -12.02
N GLU A 143 8.55 8.92 -11.78
CA GLU A 143 8.49 10.24 -12.43
C GLU A 143 8.71 10.17 -13.94
N THR A 144 9.63 9.33 -14.40
CA THR A 144 9.96 9.23 -15.85
C THR A 144 8.90 8.41 -16.57
N PHE A 145 8.65 7.21 -16.08
CA PHE A 145 7.81 6.23 -16.77
C PHE A 145 6.32 6.53 -16.62
N HIS A 146 5.84 6.82 -15.41
CA HIS A 146 4.42 6.99 -15.15
C HIS A 146 3.95 8.44 -15.27
N ILE A 147 4.68 9.42 -14.71
CA ILE A 147 4.22 10.82 -14.71
C ILE A 147 4.52 11.50 -16.05
N ARG A 148 5.75 11.37 -16.55
CA ARG A 148 6.14 11.96 -17.84
C ARG A 148 5.82 11.10 -19.07
N ALA A 149 5.38 9.84 -18.84
CA ALA A 149 5.12 8.86 -19.88
C ALA A 149 6.30 8.66 -20.86
N ASP A 150 7.54 8.79 -20.39
CA ASP A 150 8.75 8.54 -21.18
C ASP A 150 9.20 7.08 -21.00
N HIS A 151 8.94 6.27 -22.01
CA HIS A 151 9.26 4.84 -22.04
C HIS A 151 10.54 4.53 -22.82
N SER A 152 11.24 5.56 -23.32
CA SER A 152 12.38 5.42 -24.26
C SER A 152 13.57 4.67 -23.67
N ARG A 153 13.67 4.58 -22.34
CA ARG A 153 14.77 3.92 -21.61
C ARG A 153 14.27 2.97 -20.53
N ILE A 154 13.16 2.30 -20.77
CA ILE A 154 12.54 1.41 -19.77
C ILE A 154 13.49 0.28 -19.35
N GLU A 155 14.33 -0.21 -20.25
CA GLU A 155 15.29 -1.29 -20.01
C GLU A 155 16.31 -0.96 -18.92
N GLN A 156 16.56 0.32 -18.64
CA GLN A 156 17.51 0.71 -17.58
C GLN A 156 17.01 0.30 -16.17
N TYR A 157 15.71 0.08 -16.00
CA TYR A 157 15.10 -0.26 -14.71
C TYR A 157 14.96 -1.77 -14.48
N PHE A 158 15.19 -2.60 -15.49
CA PHE A 158 14.98 -4.04 -15.44
C PHE A 158 16.22 -4.82 -15.92
N THR A 159 16.28 -6.10 -15.61
CA THR A 159 17.28 -7.03 -16.15
C THR A 159 16.62 -7.99 -17.11
N GLY A 160 16.85 -7.83 -18.40
CA GLY A 160 16.20 -8.65 -19.42
C GLY A 160 14.67 -8.60 -19.32
N ASP A 161 14.03 -9.76 -19.31
CA ASP A 161 12.56 -9.87 -19.16
C ASP A 161 12.14 -10.21 -17.72
N LEU A 162 13.02 -10.02 -16.73
CA LEU A 162 12.74 -10.36 -15.33
C LEU A 162 11.87 -9.27 -14.69
N MET A 163 10.61 -9.60 -14.44
CA MET A 163 9.67 -8.83 -13.63
C MET A 163 8.56 -9.76 -13.16
N ILE A 164 8.52 -10.06 -11.88
CA ILE A 164 7.43 -10.78 -11.25
C ILE A 164 6.29 -9.81 -10.95
N ARG A 165 5.07 -10.18 -11.29
CA ARG A 165 3.90 -9.31 -11.16
C ARG A 165 2.80 -10.01 -10.40
N HIS A 166 2.18 -9.26 -9.46
CA HIS A 166 1.17 -9.81 -8.55
C HIS A 166 -0.24 -9.25 -8.79
N GLU A 167 -0.40 -8.35 -9.76
CA GLU A 167 -1.72 -7.79 -10.08
C GLU A 167 -2.64 -8.85 -10.73
N PRO A 168 -3.95 -8.75 -10.53
CA PRO A 168 -4.89 -9.68 -11.14
C PRO A 168 -4.86 -9.67 -12.67
N GLY A 169 -4.93 -10.85 -13.27
CA GLY A 169 -5.09 -11.01 -14.72
C GLY A 169 -3.84 -10.79 -15.58
N VAL A 170 -2.72 -10.35 -15.01
CA VAL A 170 -1.47 -10.09 -15.74
C VAL A 170 -0.57 -11.33 -15.83
N ARG A 171 0.53 -11.20 -16.58
CA ARG A 171 1.65 -12.16 -16.64
C ARG A 171 2.95 -11.45 -16.26
N ASP A 172 3.92 -12.24 -15.83
CA ASP A 172 5.28 -11.80 -15.61
C ASP A 172 5.95 -11.35 -16.91
N GLY A 173 7.07 -10.67 -16.74
CA GLY A 173 7.95 -10.23 -17.81
C GLY A 173 7.79 -8.77 -18.19
N VAL A 174 8.92 -8.12 -18.44
CA VAL A 174 9.00 -6.70 -18.84
C VAL A 174 8.30 -6.48 -20.19
N ALA A 175 8.48 -7.38 -21.15
CA ALA A 175 7.82 -7.29 -22.45
C ALA A 175 6.29 -7.36 -22.34
N GLN A 176 5.75 -8.17 -21.42
CA GLN A 176 4.32 -8.21 -21.17
C GLN A 176 3.85 -6.97 -20.43
N PHE A 177 4.61 -6.50 -19.42
CA PHE A 177 4.34 -5.26 -18.72
C PHE A 177 4.22 -4.07 -19.67
N MET A 178 5.14 -3.93 -20.62
CA MET A 178 5.10 -2.84 -21.62
C MET A 178 3.83 -2.88 -22.47
N ARG A 179 3.41 -4.06 -22.94
CA ARG A 179 2.14 -4.20 -23.69
C ARG A 179 0.93 -3.81 -22.86
N ASP A 180 0.92 -4.24 -21.57
CA ASP A 180 -0.18 -3.91 -20.67
C ASP A 180 -0.24 -2.41 -20.37
N VAL A 181 0.92 -1.77 -20.18
CA VAL A 181 1.03 -0.34 -19.90
C VAL A 181 0.57 0.49 -21.10
N GLU A 182 0.98 0.18 -22.34
CA GLU A 182 0.51 0.88 -23.55
C GLU A 182 -1.02 0.88 -23.63
N ALA A 183 -1.66 -0.25 -23.31
CA ALA A 183 -3.11 -0.35 -23.27
C ALA A 183 -3.74 0.46 -22.12
N LEU A 184 -3.11 0.46 -20.93
CA LEU A 184 -3.62 1.12 -19.74
C LEU A 184 -3.42 2.66 -19.79
N MET A 185 -2.34 3.16 -20.37
CA MET A 185 -2.04 4.59 -20.37
C MET A 185 -3.04 5.45 -21.16
N GLN A 186 -3.84 4.83 -22.01
CA GLN A 186 -4.96 5.52 -22.66
C GLN A 186 -6.09 5.88 -21.69
N HIS A 187 -6.12 5.24 -20.51
CA HIS A 187 -7.23 5.30 -19.57
C HIS A 187 -6.80 5.73 -18.16
N ARG A 188 -5.50 5.96 -17.93
CA ARG A 188 -4.99 6.35 -16.62
C ARG A 188 -3.97 7.48 -16.70
N THR A 189 -3.95 8.33 -15.67
CA THR A 189 -2.83 9.23 -15.38
C THR A 189 -2.27 8.93 -14.00
N ILE A 190 -1.00 9.30 -13.80
CA ILE A 190 -0.41 9.44 -12.48
C ILE A 190 0.15 10.86 -12.42
N ASP A 191 -0.35 11.65 -11.46
CA ASP A 191 -0.11 13.08 -11.43
C ASP A 191 0.95 13.45 -10.39
N GLU A 192 0.94 12.77 -9.23
CA GLU A 192 1.77 13.15 -8.10
C GLU A 192 2.07 11.96 -7.17
N ILE A 193 3.34 11.79 -6.81
CA ILE A 193 3.76 10.88 -5.73
C ILE A 193 3.48 11.56 -4.39
N LYS A 194 2.66 10.94 -3.54
CA LYS A 194 2.36 11.42 -2.17
C LYS A 194 3.21 10.72 -1.12
N PHE A 195 3.43 9.44 -1.26
CA PHE A 195 4.32 8.68 -0.40
C PHE A 195 5.33 7.91 -1.23
N LEU A 196 6.57 7.91 -0.77
CA LEU A 196 7.65 7.07 -1.25
C LEU A 196 8.42 6.62 -0.01
N LEU A 197 8.09 5.42 0.44
CA LEU A 197 8.58 4.85 1.71
C LEU A 197 9.33 3.56 1.41
N GLY A 198 10.50 3.36 2.00
CA GLY A 198 11.34 2.20 1.71
C GLY A 198 11.96 1.58 2.95
N HIS A 199 12.33 0.31 2.82
CA HIS A 199 13.15 -0.42 3.77
C HIS A 199 13.87 -1.56 3.05
N GLY A 200 15.20 -1.45 2.95
CA GLY A 200 15.99 -2.39 2.18
C GLY A 200 15.59 -2.42 0.71
N ASP A 201 15.28 -3.61 0.24
CA ASP A 201 14.87 -3.89 -1.13
C ASP A 201 13.39 -3.59 -1.41
N PHE A 202 12.55 -3.32 -0.39
CA PHE A 202 11.16 -2.90 -0.57
C PHE A 202 11.00 -1.38 -0.64
N VAL A 203 10.25 -0.91 -1.65
CA VAL A 203 9.83 0.49 -1.79
C VAL A 203 8.34 0.57 -2.09
N PHE A 204 7.59 1.23 -1.20
CA PHE A 204 6.17 1.51 -1.37
C PHE A 204 5.95 2.92 -1.91
N ILE A 205 5.05 3.05 -2.87
CA ILE A 205 4.62 4.31 -3.46
C ILE A 205 3.10 4.42 -3.36
N ALA A 206 2.60 5.55 -2.86
CA ALA A 206 1.22 5.94 -3.05
C ALA A 206 1.17 7.23 -3.87
N ALA A 207 0.41 7.20 -4.96
CA ALA A 207 0.32 8.29 -5.92
C ALA A 207 -1.12 8.65 -6.26
N LYS A 208 -1.36 9.92 -6.57
CA LYS A 208 -2.63 10.41 -7.11
C LYS A 208 -2.62 10.33 -8.62
N GLY A 209 -3.80 10.09 -9.18
CA GLY A 209 -4.01 10.12 -10.61
C GLY A 209 -5.48 9.93 -10.96
N THR A 210 -5.72 9.48 -12.18
CA THR A 210 -7.06 9.12 -12.68
C THR A 210 -7.07 7.74 -13.30
N HIS A 211 -8.22 7.10 -13.25
CA HIS A 211 -8.52 5.88 -13.99
C HIS A 211 -9.86 6.06 -14.72
N GLU A 212 -9.86 5.92 -16.04
CA GLU A 212 -11.03 6.23 -16.88
C GLU A 212 -11.62 7.65 -16.64
N GLY A 213 -10.74 8.61 -16.34
CA GLY A 213 -11.11 10.01 -16.06
C GLY A 213 -11.58 10.28 -14.63
N GLU A 214 -11.78 9.26 -13.80
CA GLU A 214 -12.20 9.41 -12.40
C GLU A 214 -10.99 9.42 -11.46
N PRO A 215 -11.03 10.19 -10.35
CA PRO A 215 -9.94 10.26 -9.38
C PRO A 215 -9.59 8.89 -8.80
N CYS A 216 -8.30 8.60 -8.72
CA CYS A 216 -7.76 7.31 -8.29
C CYS A 216 -6.51 7.48 -7.44
N VAL A 217 -6.31 6.57 -6.48
CA VAL A 217 -5.05 6.36 -5.77
C VAL A 217 -4.41 5.08 -6.31
N TYR A 218 -3.13 5.16 -6.65
CA TYR A 218 -2.30 4.01 -6.98
C TYR A 218 -1.46 3.67 -5.76
N ALA A 219 -1.59 2.44 -5.27
CA ALA A 219 -0.82 1.91 -4.15
C ALA A 219 0.05 0.76 -4.65
N ASP A 220 1.37 0.99 -4.73
CA ASP A 220 2.33 0.12 -5.38
C ASP A 220 3.48 -0.21 -4.43
N LEU A 221 3.81 -1.49 -4.31
CA LEU A 221 5.00 -1.98 -3.62
C LEU A 221 5.93 -2.62 -4.65
N TYR A 222 7.18 -2.22 -4.63
CA TYR A 222 8.23 -2.76 -5.50
C TYR A 222 9.30 -3.46 -4.68
N ARG A 223 9.91 -4.48 -5.25
CA ARG A 223 11.16 -5.04 -4.76
C ARG A 223 12.27 -4.79 -5.78
N VAL A 224 13.40 -4.35 -5.25
CA VAL A 224 14.61 -3.99 -6.02
C VAL A 224 15.72 -4.98 -5.69
N GLN A 225 16.40 -5.48 -6.69
CA GLN A 225 17.58 -6.30 -6.55
C GLN A 225 18.62 -5.86 -7.57
N ASP A 226 19.89 -5.70 -7.15
CA ASP A 226 20.98 -5.26 -8.02
C ASP A 226 20.66 -3.99 -8.84
N GLU A 227 20.06 -2.99 -8.18
CA GLU A 227 19.61 -1.73 -8.82
C GLU A 227 18.55 -1.91 -9.93
N LYS A 228 17.80 -3.00 -9.90
CA LYS A 228 16.74 -3.30 -10.86
C LYS A 228 15.44 -3.65 -10.15
N ILE A 229 14.32 -3.24 -10.75
CA ILE A 229 13.00 -3.64 -10.31
C ILE A 229 12.81 -5.10 -10.73
N VAL A 230 12.55 -5.98 -9.76
CA VAL A 230 12.40 -7.41 -10.01
C VAL A 230 10.99 -7.92 -9.70
N GLU A 231 10.22 -7.15 -8.90
CA GLU A 231 8.90 -7.62 -8.46
C GLU A 231 7.98 -6.44 -8.11
N HIS A 232 6.69 -6.59 -8.36
CA HIS A 232 5.69 -5.56 -8.15
C HIS A 232 4.36 -6.14 -7.64
N TRP A 233 3.84 -5.53 -6.58
CA TRP A 233 2.48 -5.68 -6.06
C TRP A 233 1.79 -4.32 -6.12
N GLY A 234 0.58 -4.26 -6.60
CA GLY A 234 -0.10 -2.97 -6.64
C GLY A 234 -1.54 -3.07 -7.11
N PHE A 235 -2.27 -2.00 -6.85
CA PHE A 235 -3.64 -1.84 -7.33
C PHE A 235 -4.05 -0.37 -7.37
N PRO A 236 -4.94 0.01 -8.29
CA PRO A 236 -5.66 1.25 -8.21
C PRO A 236 -6.83 1.15 -7.24
N GLU A 237 -7.10 2.21 -6.47
CA GLU A 237 -8.33 2.37 -5.70
C GLU A 237 -9.04 3.64 -6.12
N MET A 238 -10.28 3.50 -6.59
CA MET A 238 -11.10 4.64 -6.98
C MET A 238 -11.45 5.48 -5.77
N VAL A 239 -11.31 6.81 -5.89
CA VAL A 239 -11.73 7.74 -4.83
C VAL A 239 -13.25 7.73 -4.76
N PRO A 240 -13.86 7.29 -3.65
CA PRO A 240 -15.32 7.26 -3.55
C PRO A 240 -15.92 8.66 -3.54
N PRO A 241 -17.19 8.80 -3.93
CA PRO A 241 -17.90 10.07 -3.84
C PRO A 241 -17.85 10.67 -2.44
N LYS A 242 -17.67 12.00 -2.35
CA LYS A 242 -17.48 12.71 -1.07
C LYS A 242 -18.64 12.54 -0.09
N GLU A 243 -19.82 12.26 -0.58
CA GLU A 243 -21.02 12.01 0.22
C GLU A 243 -20.92 10.75 1.09
N LEU A 244 -20.02 9.83 0.73
CA LEU A 244 -19.73 8.61 1.48
C LEU A 244 -18.66 8.80 2.56
N TRP A 245 -17.97 9.95 2.56
CA TRP A 245 -16.84 10.19 3.45
C TRP A 245 -17.29 10.50 4.86
N LYS A 246 -16.66 9.85 5.83
CA LYS A 246 -16.85 10.07 7.27
C LYS A 246 -15.81 11.00 7.89
N ASN A 247 -14.80 11.40 7.11
CA ASN A 247 -13.78 12.39 7.47
C ASN A 247 -13.59 13.39 6.30
N LYS A 248 -12.74 14.41 6.49
CA LYS A 248 -12.48 15.47 5.50
C LYS A 248 -11.02 15.54 5.05
N ASN A 249 -10.21 14.56 5.39
CA ASN A 249 -8.75 14.63 5.24
C ASN A 249 -8.28 14.24 3.83
N GLY A 250 -9.13 13.63 3.01
CA GLY A 250 -8.75 13.05 1.73
C GLY A 250 -8.17 11.65 1.90
N MET A 251 -7.99 10.93 0.78
CA MET A 251 -7.34 9.61 0.79
C MET A 251 -5.80 9.73 0.79
N LEU A 252 -5.26 10.89 0.35
CA LEU A 252 -3.82 11.21 0.33
C LEU A 252 -3.59 12.67 0.65
#